data_bb528574e538af89ff99fd3ec5e2bd44
#
_entry.id   bb528574e538af89ff99fd3ec5e2bd44
#
_cell.length_a   1.000
_cell.length_b   1.000
_cell.length_c   1.000
_cell.angle_alpha   90.00
_cell.angle_beta   90.00
_cell.angle_gamma   90.00
#
_symmetry.space_group_name_H-M   'P 1'
#
loop_
_entity.id
_entity.type
_entity.pdbx_description
1 polymer ?
#
loop_
_entity_poly.entity_id
_entity_poly.type
_entity_poly.pdbx_seq_one_letter_code
_entity_poly.pdbx_strand_id
1 'polypeptide(L)'
;MFLGGMIHQAARAIGALVIAGSVMGPSGLGAQELRITQQVSGLETPWALAILPNGDVLVTERDGRLLRVREGASHEVAGTPQVVDAGQGGLLDITLARDFDRSRTIFLTYAKALEGGAGTALAAAELSQDGARLENLRDLFTMSRGSAAGQHFGSRVVEARDGTLFVTV
;
A
#
# COMPACT_ATOMS: atom_id res chain seq x y z
N MET A 1 50.16 -76.03 59.23
CA MET A 1 50.45 -76.08 57.83
C MET A 1 49.20 -75.80 57.07
N PHE A 2 48.89 -74.55 56.87
CA PHE A 2 47.59 -74.15 56.31
C PHE A 2 47.80 -73.01 55.31
N LEU A 3 47.38 -73.27 54.14
CA LEU A 3 47.28 -72.26 53.10
C LEU A 3 45.86 -71.66 53.09
N GLY A 4 45.78 -70.40 53.37
CA GLY A 4 44.55 -69.65 53.22
C GLY A 4 44.43 -69.03 51.81
N GLY A 5 43.34 -69.38 51.13
CA GLY A 5 43.00 -68.78 49.83
C GLY A 5 42.30 -67.43 49.98
N MET A 6 42.86 -66.47 49.32
CA MET A 6 42.29 -65.11 49.20
C MET A 6 41.34 -65.04 47.96
N ILE A 7 40.08 -64.82 48.18
CA ILE A 7 39.08 -64.63 47.15
C ILE A 7 39.03 -63.11 46.84
N HIS A 8 39.37 -62.80 45.61
CA HIS A 8 39.21 -61.40 45.11
C HIS A 8 37.81 -61.24 44.55
N GLN A 9 37.03 -60.37 45.17
CA GLN A 9 35.78 -59.90 44.64
C GLN A 9 36.04 -58.76 43.68
N ALA A 10 35.73 -58.96 42.41
CA ALA A 10 35.73 -57.91 41.36
C ALA A 10 34.42 -57.13 41.43
N ALA A 11 34.50 -55.88 41.89
CA ALA A 11 33.38 -54.95 41.80
C ALA A 11 33.16 -54.46 40.36
N ARG A 12 32.02 -54.80 39.78
CA ARG A 12 31.59 -54.24 38.49
C ARG A 12 31.01 -52.86 38.74
N ALA A 13 31.69 -51.85 38.25
CA ALA A 13 31.17 -50.47 38.17
C ALA A 13 30.18 -50.38 36.98
N ILE A 14 28.93 -50.16 37.25
CA ILE A 14 27.91 -49.84 36.22
C ILE A 14 27.98 -48.32 36.03
N GLY A 15 28.56 -47.93 34.91
CA GLY A 15 28.59 -46.51 34.49
C GLY A 15 27.19 -46.10 33.97
N ALA A 16 26.53 -45.23 34.68
CA ALA A 16 25.29 -44.60 34.21
C ALA A 16 25.63 -43.54 33.18
N LEU A 17 25.28 -43.80 31.92
CA LEU A 17 25.37 -42.80 30.83
C LEU A 17 24.20 -41.82 30.99
N VAL A 18 24.49 -40.62 31.50
CA VAL A 18 23.53 -39.50 31.52
C VAL A 18 23.51 -38.87 30.14
N ILE A 19 22.50 -39.14 29.34
CA ILE A 19 22.23 -38.43 28.09
C ILE A 19 21.58 -37.09 28.48
N ALA A 20 22.36 -36.02 28.48
CA ALA A 20 21.84 -34.66 28.59
C ALA A 20 21.13 -34.31 27.25
N GLY A 21 19.83 -34.54 27.19
CA GLY A 21 18.99 -34.06 26.11
C GLY A 21 18.88 -32.54 26.17
N SER A 22 19.53 -31.84 25.25
CA SER A 22 19.31 -30.40 25.06
C SER A 22 17.89 -30.21 24.53
N VAL A 23 16.97 -29.80 25.40
CA VAL A 23 15.64 -29.34 25.00
C VAL A 23 15.86 -27.98 24.32
N MET A 24 15.94 -27.97 22.98
CA MET A 24 15.77 -26.73 22.22
C MET A 24 14.32 -26.28 22.47
N GLY A 25 14.15 -25.32 23.39
CA GLY A 25 12.89 -24.62 23.54
C GLY A 25 12.53 -23.94 22.21
N PRO A 26 11.22 -23.80 21.90
CA PRO A 26 10.80 -23.09 20.72
C PRO A 26 11.41 -21.69 20.77
N SER A 27 12.21 -21.36 19.73
CA SER A 27 12.68 -20.00 19.52
C SER A 27 11.43 -19.13 19.38
N GLY A 28 11.11 -18.34 20.40
CA GLY A 28 9.97 -17.45 20.38
C GLY A 28 10.10 -16.57 19.15
N LEU A 29 9.19 -16.74 18.19
CA LEU A 29 8.96 -15.75 17.15
C LEU A 29 8.49 -14.49 17.91
N GLY A 30 9.44 -13.61 18.24
CA GLY A 30 9.12 -12.33 18.83
C GLY A 30 8.19 -11.62 17.86
N ALA A 31 6.95 -11.38 18.26
CA ALA A 31 6.06 -10.53 17.48
C ALA A 31 6.76 -9.18 17.32
N GLN A 32 6.98 -8.79 16.06
CA GLN A 32 7.54 -7.48 15.77
C GLN A 32 6.56 -6.43 16.28
N GLU A 33 6.99 -5.57 17.20
CA GLU A 33 6.17 -4.49 17.71
C GLU A 33 5.88 -3.51 16.57
N LEU A 34 4.61 -3.41 16.16
CA LEU A 34 4.17 -2.44 15.16
C LEU A 34 4.05 -1.06 15.81
N ARG A 35 4.84 -0.13 15.32
CA ARG A 35 4.72 1.28 15.71
C ARG A 35 3.85 2.03 14.70
N ILE A 36 2.68 2.48 15.15
CA ILE A 36 1.77 3.30 14.36
C ILE A 36 2.08 4.77 14.66
N THR A 37 2.28 5.56 13.58
CA THR A 37 2.49 7.01 13.69
C THR A 37 1.52 7.72 12.76
N GLN A 38 0.71 8.62 13.32
CA GLN A 38 -0.18 9.46 12.53
C GLN A 38 0.64 10.50 11.76
N GLN A 39 0.47 10.56 10.45
CA GLN A 39 1.18 11.50 9.57
C GLN A 39 0.41 12.82 9.36
N VAL A 40 -0.92 12.75 9.33
CA VAL A 40 -1.80 13.90 9.09
C VAL A 40 -3.15 13.63 9.74
N SER A 41 -3.92 14.68 10.00
CA SER A 41 -5.31 14.64 10.48
C SER A 41 -6.20 15.55 9.61
N GLY A 42 -7.52 15.43 9.78
CA GLY A 42 -8.50 16.29 9.10
C GLY A 42 -8.71 15.94 7.62
N LEU A 43 -8.42 14.71 7.21
CA LEU A 43 -8.80 14.21 5.90
C LEU A 43 -10.30 13.89 5.86
N GLU A 44 -10.94 14.22 4.74
CA GLU A 44 -12.36 13.94 4.50
C GLU A 44 -12.52 12.88 3.41
N THR A 45 -13.07 11.72 3.77
CA THR A 45 -13.25 10.59 2.84
C THR A 45 -12.04 10.26 1.95
N PRO A 46 -10.82 10.09 2.54
CA PRO A 46 -9.64 9.74 1.77
C PRO A 46 -9.82 8.38 1.10
N TRP A 47 -9.44 8.29 -0.19
CA TRP A 47 -9.61 7.07 -0.97
C TRP A 47 -8.29 6.35 -1.26
N ALA A 48 -7.32 7.05 -1.82
CA ALA A 48 -6.03 6.48 -2.19
C ALA A 48 -4.88 7.43 -1.87
N LEU A 49 -3.66 6.89 -1.87
CA LEU A 49 -2.45 7.66 -1.67
C LEU A 49 -1.33 7.21 -2.61
N ALA A 50 -0.43 8.14 -2.93
CA ALA A 50 0.83 7.88 -3.63
C ALA A 50 1.96 8.59 -2.91
N ILE A 51 3.09 7.91 -2.70
CA ILE A 51 4.27 8.48 -2.02
C ILE A 51 5.19 9.05 -3.10
N LEU A 52 5.47 10.34 -3.02
CA LEU A 52 6.42 11.03 -3.90
C LEU A 52 7.87 10.66 -3.55
N PRO A 53 8.81 10.72 -4.51
CA PRO A 53 10.22 10.41 -4.28
C PRO A 53 10.88 11.21 -3.15
N ASN A 54 10.39 12.42 -2.87
CA ASN A 54 10.86 13.27 -1.77
C ASN A 54 10.24 12.95 -0.41
N GLY A 55 9.37 11.93 -0.33
CA GLY A 55 8.69 11.50 0.89
C GLY A 55 7.35 12.21 1.17
N ASP A 56 6.96 13.23 0.41
CA ASP A 56 5.61 13.80 0.51
C ASP A 56 4.58 12.76 0.05
N VAL A 57 3.33 12.89 0.50
CA VAL A 57 2.25 11.97 0.15
C VAL A 57 1.13 12.72 -0.56
N LEU A 58 0.74 12.25 -1.74
CA LEU A 58 -0.49 12.68 -2.39
C LEU A 58 -1.65 11.83 -1.87
N VAL A 59 -2.76 12.45 -1.53
CA VAL A 59 -3.97 11.77 -1.05
C VAL A 59 -5.17 12.27 -1.85
N THR A 60 -5.92 11.35 -2.43
CA THR A 60 -7.20 11.68 -3.07
C THR A 60 -8.32 11.65 -2.05
N GLU A 61 -9.23 12.61 -2.13
CA GLU A 61 -10.47 12.63 -1.39
C GLU A 61 -11.65 12.55 -2.35
N ARG A 62 -12.68 11.83 -1.97
CA ARG A 62 -13.80 11.50 -2.88
C ARG A 62 -14.53 12.71 -3.45
N ASP A 63 -14.58 13.81 -2.71
CA ASP A 63 -15.20 15.06 -3.15
C ASP A 63 -14.49 15.75 -4.32
N GLY A 64 -13.35 15.20 -4.78
CA GLY A 64 -12.55 15.69 -5.90
C GLY A 64 -11.28 16.40 -5.48
N ARG A 65 -11.01 16.55 -4.18
CA ARG A 65 -9.76 17.15 -3.72
C ARG A 65 -8.57 16.20 -3.85
N LEU A 66 -7.45 16.72 -4.29
CA LEU A 66 -6.15 16.10 -4.19
C LEU A 66 -5.32 16.88 -3.18
N LEU A 67 -4.85 16.22 -2.16
CA LEU A 67 -4.04 16.82 -1.10
C LEU A 67 -2.60 16.34 -1.19
N ARG A 68 -1.65 17.26 -0.99
CA ARG A 68 -0.25 16.95 -0.74
C ARG A 68 0.03 17.10 0.74
N VAL A 69 0.41 16.00 1.38
CA VAL A 69 0.80 15.96 2.79
C VAL A 69 2.31 16.08 2.87
N ARG A 70 2.77 17.10 3.59
CA ARG A 70 4.18 17.38 3.83
C ARG A 70 4.38 17.84 5.28
N GLU A 71 5.31 17.23 5.99
CA GLU A 71 5.67 17.63 7.37
C GLU A 71 4.46 17.73 8.32
N GLY A 72 3.47 16.84 8.13
CA GLY A 72 2.26 16.79 8.95
C GLY A 72 1.15 17.77 8.55
N ALA A 73 1.38 18.63 7.55
CA ALA A 73 0.37 19.54 7.00
C ALA A 73 -0.15 19.05 5.64
N SER A 74 -1.43 19.28 5.37
CA SER A 74 -2.05 19.01 4.07
C SER A 74 -2.22 20.32 3.29
N HIS A 75 -1.91 20.28 1.99
CA HIS A 75 -2.04 21.38 1.05
C HIS A 75 -2.81 20.90 -0.15
N GLU A 76 -3.81 21.65 -0.60
CA GLU A 76 -4.58 21.29 -1.77
C GLU A 76 -3.76 21.46 -3.05
N VAL A 77 -3.86 20.45 -3.94
CA VAL A 77 -3.28 20.46 -5.28
C VAL A 77 -4.38 20.80 -6.27
N ALA A 78 -4.29 21.95 -6.89
CA ALA A 78 -5.29 22.44 -7.83
C ALA A 78 -5.27 21.66 -9.17
N GLY A 79 -6.34 21.77 -9.96
CA GLY A 79 -6.40 21.23 -11.33
C GLY A 79 -6.88 19.79 -11.44
N THR A 80 -7.53 19.24 -10.41
CA THR A 80 -8.19 17.93 -10.46
C THR A 80 -9.36 17.93 -11.45
N PRO A 81 -9.72 16.75 -11.99
CA PRO A 81 -10.89 16.64 -12.85
C PRO A 81 -12.18 16.91 -12.08
N GLN A 82 -13.23 17.35 -12.79
CA GLN A 82 -14.56 17.37 -12.21
C GLN A 82 -15.07 15.94 -11.99
N VAL A 83 -15.52 15.65 -10.78
CA VAL A 83 -15.97 14.32 -10.38
C VAL A 83 -17.45 14.30 -10.04
N VAL A 84 -18.06 13.13 -10.13
CA VAL A 84 -19.39 12.84 -9.56
C VAL A 84 -19.18 12.22 -8.19
N ASP A 85 -19.27 13.02 -7.14
CA ASP A 85 -19.23 12.55 -5.75
C ASP A 85 -20.63 12.09 -5.32
N ALA A 86 -21.00 10.89 -5.73
CA ALA A 86 -22.28 10.26 -5.39
C ALA A 86 -22.08 8.76 -5.18
N GLY A 87 -22.69 8.22 -4.14
CA GLY A 87 -22.55 6.81 -3.78
C GLY A 87 -21.12 6.44 -3.48
N GLN A 88 -20.50 5.58 -4.31
CA GLN A 88 -19.08 5.19 -4.22
C GLN A 88 -18.19 5.99 -5.20
N GLY A 89 -18.75 6.91 -5.95
CA GLY A 89 -18.01 7.73 -6.92
C GLY A 89 -17.18 8.82 -6.26
N GLY A 90 -16.48 9.62 -7.08
CA GLY A 90 -15.62 10.71 -6.66
C GLY A 90 -14.25 10.67 -7.35
N LEU A 91 -13.25 11.33 -6.77
CA LEU A 91 -11.85 11.15 -7.11
C LEU A 91 -11.34 9.91 -6.38
N LEU A 92 -10.78 8.95 -7.15
CA LEU A 92 -10.58 7.60 -6.66
C LEU A 92 -9.07 7.26 -6.58
N ASP A 93 -8.56 6.42 -7.46
CA ASP A 93 -7.15 5.98 -7.38
C ASP A 93 -6.16 7.03 -7.88
N ILE A 94 -4.95 6.96 -7.35
CA ILE A 94 -3.80 7.76 -7.78
C ILE A 94 -2.55 6.87 -7.87
N THR A 95 -1.85 6.95 -8.99
CA THR A 95 -0.61 6.20 -9.23
C THR A 95 0.42 7.12 -9.91
N LEU A 96 1.66 7.09 -9.43
CA LEU A 96 2.77 7.76 -10.11
C LEU A 96 3.19 6.93 -11.33
N ALA A 97 3.47 7.59 -12.45
CA ALA A 97 4.11 6.94 -13.58
C ALA A 97 5.46 6.36 -13.17
N ARG A 98 5.86 5.24 -13.77
CA ARG A 98 7.14 4.58 -13.47
C ARG A 98 8.35 5.47 -13.71
N ASP A 99 8.22 6.45 -14.59
CA ASP A 99 9.23 7.45 -14.90
C ASP A 99 8.95 8.83 -14.28
N PHE A 100 8.19 8.86 -13.18
CA PHE A 100 7.72 10.09 -12.53
C PHE A 100 8.85 11.09 -12.25
N ASP A 101 10.03 10.64 -11.87
CA ASP A 101 11.17 11.52 -11.61
C ASP A 101 11.52 12.41 -12.81
N ARG A 102 11.24 11.93 -14.02
CA ARG A 102 11.49 12.64 -15.27
C ARG A 102 10.23 13.31 -15.83
N SER A 103 9.13 12.56 -15.89
CA SER A 103 7.89 13.02 -16.53
C SER A 103 6.97 13.79 -15.60
N ARG A 104 7.10 13.58 -14.29
CA ARG A 104 6.17 14.05 -13.25
C ARG A 104 4.72 13.64 -13.49
N THR A 105 4.51 12.63 -14.33
CA THR A 105 3.18 12.14 -14.68
C THR A 105 2.56 11.36 -13.52
N ILE A 106 1.30 11.64 -13.26
CA ILE A 106 0.43 10.86 -12.38
C ILE A 106 -0.79 10.38 -13.16
N PHE A 107 -1.32 9.24 -12.75
CA PHE A 107 -2.57 8.70 -13.25
C PHE A 107 -3.62 8.81 -12.16
N LEU A 108 -4.82 9.25 -12.56
CA LEU A 108 -5.97 9.40 -11.67
C LEU A 108 -7.15 8.64 -12.25
N THR A 109 -7.88 7.92 -11.42
CA THR A 109 -9.21 7.44 -11.79
C THR A 109 -10.28 8.22 -11.03
N TYR A 110 -11.42 8.38 -11.66
CA TYR A 110 -12.51 9.14 -11.07
C TYR A 110 -13.86 8.77 -11.68
N ALA A 111 -14.93 9.08 -10.96
CA ALA A 111 -16.28 8.98 -11.45
C ALA A 111 -16.61 10.21 -12.30
N LYS A 112 -16.81 10.00 -13.61
CA LYS A 112 -17.14 11.03 -14.60
C LYS A 112 -18.62 11.00 -14.94
N ALA A 113 -19.23 12.17 -15.10
CA ALA A 113 -20.59 12.29 -15.58
C ALA A 113 -20.67 11.85 -17.05
N LEU A 114 -21.56 10.89 -17.34
CA LEU A 114 -21.78 10.31 -18.65
C LEU A 114 -23.28 10.19 -18.92
N GLU A 115 -23.65 9.81 -20.14
CA GLU A 115 -25.05 9.44 -20.44
C GLU A 115 -25.47 8.26 -19.57
N GLY A 116 -26.58 8.39 -18.88
CA GLY A 116 -27.14 7.37 -17.97
C GLY A 116 -26.61 7.40 -16.55
N GLY A 117 -25.71 8.34 -16.18
CA GLY A 117 -25.19 8.51 -14.82
C GLY A 117 -23.69 8.73 -14.74
N ALA A 118 -23.02 8.09 -13.79
CA ALA A 118 -21.58 8.18 -13.65
C ALA A 118 -20.88 6.90 -14.12
N GLY A 119 -19.68 7.03 -14.66
CA GLY A 119 -18.82 5.92 -15.05
C GLY A 119 -17.36 6.21 -14.77
N THR A 120 -16.54 5.17 -14.73
CA THR A 120 -15.10 5.31 -14.46
C THR A 120 -14.36 5.94 -15.63
N ALA A 121 -13.52 6.91 -15.33
CA ALA A 121 -12.54 7.49 -16.24
C ALA A 121 -11.15 7.35 -15.66
N LEU A 122 -10.16 7.27 -16.55
CA LEU A 122 -8.73 7.31 -16.25
C LEU A 122 -8.14 8.54 -16.92
N ALA A 123 -7.46 9.38 -16.16
CA ALA A 123 -6.75 10.54 -16.65
C ALA A 123 -5.26 10.47 -16.35
N ALA A 124 -4.46 11.16 -17.16
CA ALA A 124 -3.08 11.51 -16.88
C ALA A 124 -2.95 13.02 -16.68
N ALA A 125 -2.07 13.42 -15.78
CA ALA A 125 -1.69 14.81 -15.55
C ALA A 125 -0.22 14.88 -15.14
N GLU A 126 0.37 16.06 -15.22
CA GLU A 126 1.71 16.35 -14.72
C GLU A 126 1.61 17.14 -13.42
N LEU A 127 2.30 16.68 -12.37
CA LEU A 127 2.39 17.45 -11.13
C LEU A 127 3.41 18.58 -11.33
N SER A 128 3.01 19.83 -11.11
CA SER A 128 3.89 20.99 -11.20
C SER A 128 5.14 20.84 -10.33
N GLN A 129 6.21 21.58 -10.64
CA GLN A 129 7.50 21.46 -9.92
C GLN A 129 7.38 21.78 -8.43
N ASP A 130 6.54 22.74 -8.08
CA ASP A 130 6.21 23.11 -6.69
C ASP A 130 5.24 22.14 -6.02
N GLY A 131 4.62 21.22 -6.80
CA GLY A 131 3.63 20.26 -6.34
C GLY A 131 2.29 20.87 -5.93
N ALA A 132 1.97 22.08 -6.42
CA ALA A 132 0.77 22.82 -6.03
C ALA A 132 -0.40 22.63 -7.01
N ARG A 133 -0.17 22.10 -8.20
CA ARG A 133 -1.23 21.89 -9.20
C ARG A 133 -0.91 20.77 -10.19
N LEU A 134 -1.98 20.29 -10.81
CA LEU A 134 -1.93 19.39 -11.96
C LEU A 134 -1.95 20.22 -13.24
N GLU A 135 -1.07 19.90 -14.17
CA GLU A 135 -0.94 20.48 -15.48
C GLU A 135 -1.21 19.42 -16.55
N ASN A 136 -1.59 19.82 -17.76
CA ASN A 136 -1.80 18.94 -18.90
C ASN A 136 -2.77 17.77 -18.63
N LEU A 137 -3.78 17.98 -17.76
CA LEU A 137 -4.80 16.97 -17.44
C LEU A 137 -5.53 16.54 -18.71
N ARG A 138 -5.56 15.25 -18.99
CA ARG A 138 -6.26 14.65 -20.12
C ARG A 138 -6.78 13.26 -19.79
N ASP A 139 -7.96 12.93 -20.30
CA ASP A 139 -8.49 11.57 -20.21
C ASP A 139 -7.73 10.63 -21.16
N LEU A 140 -7.37 9.47 -20.64
CA LEU A 140 -6.79 8.37 -21.41
C LEU A 140 -7.86 7.33 -21.75
N PHE A 141 -8.84 7.16 -20.86
CA PHE A 141 -9.96 6.23 -20.99
C PHE A 141 -11.20 6.82 -20.32
N THR A 142 -12.34 6.57 -20.90
CA THR A 142 -13.63 6.88 -20.32
C THR A 142 -14.61 5.76 -20.71
N MET A 143 -15.39 5.24 -19.77
CA MET A 143 -16.46 4.30 -20.06
C MET A 143 -17.42 4.92 -21.07
N SER A 144 -17.98 4.09 -21.98
CA SER A 144 -18.92 4.57 -23.02
C SER A 144 -20.26 5.02 -22.47
N ARG A 145 -20.69 4.49 -21.32
CA ARG A 145 -21.94 4.83 -20.64
C ARG A 145 -21.74 4.82 -19.14
N GLY A 146 -22.49 5.67 -18.45
CA GLY A 146 -22.59 5.69 -17.01
C GLY A 146 -23.70 4.79 -16.48
N SER A 147 -23.75 4.68 -15.15
CA SER A 147 -24.82 4.01 -14.41
C SER A 147 -25.36 4.94 -13.32
N ALA A 148 -26.68 4.96 -13.18
CA ALA A 148 -27.34 5.66 -12.09
C ALA A 148 -27.18 4.94 -10.73
N ALA A 149 -26.64 3.71 -10.72
CA ALA A 149 -26.47 2.92 -9.49
C ALA A 149 -25.49 3.54 -8.48
N GLY A 150 -24.55 4.37 -8.94
CA GLY A 150 -23.58 5.07 -8.06
C GLY A 150 -22.61 4.15 -7.32
N GLN A 151 -22.31 2.97 -7.87
CA GLN A 151 -21.45 1.98 -7.22
C GLN A 151 -20.67 1.15 -8.25
N HIS A 152 -19.64 0.40 -7.75
CA HIS A 152 -18.81 -0.51 -8.54
C HIS A 152 -17.94 0.20 -9.60
N PHE A 153 -17.20 1.24 -9.20
CA PHE A 153 -16.31 1.99 -10.08
C PHE A 153 -14.96 1.29 -10.33
N GLY A 154 -14.63 0.21 -9.63
CA GLY A 154 -13.34 -0.47 -9.74
C GLY A 154 -12.17 0.42 -9.34
N SER A 155 -11.57 1.12 -10.30
CA SER A 155 -10.66 2.27 -10.17
C SER A 155 -9.18 1.98 -10.00
N ARG A 156 -8.72 0.81 -9.60
CA ARG A 156 -7.28 0.53 -9.43
C ARG A 156 -6.53 0.66 -10.76
N VAL A 157 -5.42 1.43 -10.75
CA VAL A 157 -4.51 1.59 -11.88
C VAL A 157 -3.18 0.91 -11.60
N VAL A 158 -2.68 0.18 -12.58
CA VAL A 158 -1.34 -0.42 -12.56
C VAL A 158 -0.65 -0.16 -13.89
N GLU A 159 0.55 0.43 -13.86
CA GLU A 159 1.40 0.55 -15.03
C GLU A 159 2.37 -0.64 -15.11
N ALA A 160 2.32 -1.39 -16.21
CA ALA A 160 3.23 -2.48 -16.50
C ALA A 160 4.62 -1.97 -16.91
N ARG A 161 5.58 -2.90 -17.03
CA ARG A 161 6.98 -2.55 -17.37
C ARG A 161 7.13 -1.98 -18.78
N ASP A 162 6.24 -2.32 -19.68
CA ASP A 162 6.21 -1.85 -21.09
C ASP A 162 5.40 -0.56 -21.26
N GLY A 163 4.91 0.05 -20.16
CA GLY A 163 4.10 1.25 -20.18
C GLY A 163 2.61 1.03 -20.41
N THR A 164 2.16 -0.23 -20.54
CA THR A 164 0.73 -0.54 -20.61
C THR A 164 0.05 -0.24 -19.29
N LEU A 165 -1.08 0.48 -19.34
CA LEU A 165 -1.91 0.75 -18.17
C LEU A 165 -3.05 -0.26 -18.09
N PHE A 166 -3.19 -0.88 -16.93
CA PHE A 166 -4.34 -1.71 -16.56
C PHE A 166 -5.21 -0.92 -15.59
N VAL A 167 -6.50 -0.89 -15.84
CA VAL A 167 -7.48 -0.24 -14.97
C VAL A 167 -8.65 -1.17 -14.73
N THR A 168 -9.12 -1.25 -13.48
CA THR A 168 -10.35 -1.97 -13.15
C THR A 168 -11.54 -1.02 -13.26
N VAL A 169 -12.65 -1.51 -13.78
CA VAL A 169 -13.92 -0.77 -13.94
C VAL A 169 -15.10 -1.61 -13.50
#